data_fc6b2705eefffaf65291140215163e1c
#
_entry.id   fc6b2705eefffaf65291140215163e1c
#
_cell.length_a   1.000
_cell.length_b   1.000
_cell.length_c   1.000
_cell.angle_alpha   90.00
_cell.angle_beta   90.00
_cell.angle_gamma   90.00
#
_symmetry.space_group_name_H-M   'P 1'
#
loop_
_entity.id
_entity.type
_entity.pdbx_description
1 polymer ?
#
loop_
_entity_poly.entity_id
_entity_poly.type
_entity_poly.pdbx_seq_one_letter_code
_entity_poly.pdbx_strand_id
1 'polypeptide(L)'
;MRKSTRIIGILALAILSIGFLNSCKNKNPSVVKIFVRSASNELVNGAKVVIIGNPNSNPPTNNYVDTVITNNSGFAYFNVQPYYDDAGEDNTVAYFNIVVKTATKTAYGDIRSRVHTTAVETVFLPN
;
A
#
# COMPACT_ATOMS: atom_id res chain seq x y z
N MET A 1 -43.14 -39.49 3.24
CA MET A 1 -43.15 -38.08 2.89
C MET A 1 -42.52 -37.16 3.94
N ARG A 2 -42.63 -37.40 5.23
CA ARG A 2 -41.99 -36.53 6.23
C ARG A 2 -40.45 -36.57 6.29
N LYS A 3 -39.80 -37.65 5.82
CA LYS A 3 -38.34 -37.79 5.81
C LYS A 3 -37.65 -36.98 4.68
N SER A 4 -38.30 -36.83 3.53
CA SER A 4 -37.73 -36.09 2.39
C SER A 4 -37.72 -34.57 2.63
N THR A 5 -38.70 -34.03 3.32
CA THR A 5 -38.75 -32.61 3.61
C THR A 5 -37.65 -32.15 4.58
N ARG A 6 -37.24 -33.04 5.52
CA ARG A 6 -36.13 -32.76 6.45
C ARG A 6 -34.76 -32.76 5.76
N ILE A 7 -34.57 -33.67 4.80
CA ILE A 7 -33.33 -33.74 4.05
C ILE A 7 -33.13 -32.54 3.13
N ILE A 8 -34.23 -32.06 2.50
CA ILE A 8 -34.21 -30.85 1.67
C ILE A 8 -33.88 -29.61 2.50
N GLY A 9 -34.44 -29.50 3.72
CA GLY A 9 -34.15 -28.40 4.62
C GLY A 9 -32.68 -28.34 5.08
N ILE A 10 -32.06 -29.49 5.35
CA ILE A 10 -30.65 -29.60 5.75
C ILE A 10 -29.73 -29.28 4.58
N LEU A 11 -30.08 -29.74 3.37
CA LEU A 11 -29.30 -29.43 2.15
C LEU A 11 -29.33 -27.94 1.80
N ALA A 12 -30.49 -27.28 1.94
CA ALA A 12 -30.63 -25.85 1.71
C ALA A 12 -29.80 -25.02 2.72
N LEU A 13 -29.77 -25.43 3.99
CA LEU A 13 -28.96 -24.78 5.03
C LEU A 13 -27.45 -24.94 4.78
N ALA A 14 -27.02 -26.10 4.30
CA ALA A 14 -25.61 -26.35 3.95
C ALA A 14 -25.14 -25.52 2.75
N ILE A 15 -25.99 -25.29 1.75
CA ILE A 15 -25.68 -24.45 0.59
C ILE A 15 -25.57 -22.97 0.97
N LEU A 16 -26.39 -22.49 1.90
CA LEU A 16 -26.32 -21.11 2.40
C LEU A 16 -25.01 -20.83 3.15
N SER A 17 -24.48 -21.81 3.88
CA SER A 17 -23.24 -21.64 4.66
C SER A 17 -21.97 -21.56 3.80
N ILE A 18 -21.96 -22.12 2.60
CA ILE A 18 -20.81 -22.07 1.67
C ILE A 18 -20.66 -20.69 1.01
N GLY A 19 -21.76 -19.94 0.85
CA GLY A 19 -21.75 -18.60 0.25
C GLY A 19 -21.04 -17.52 1.08
N PHE A 20 -20.87 -17.72 2.39
CA PHE A 20 -20.26 -16.74 3.28
C PHE A 20 -18.73 -16.83 3.40
N LEU A 21 -18.10 -17.89 2.89
CA LEU A 21 -16.66 -18.09 3.02
C LEU A 21 -15.80 -17.25 2.05
N ASN A 22 -16.42 -16.58 1.08
CA ASN A 22 -15.73 -15.77 0.08
C ASN A 22 -15.72 -14.26 0.35
N SER A 23 -16.31 -13.79 1.46
CA SER A 23 -16.51 -12.36 1.69
C SER A 23 -15.35 -11.62 2.40
N CYS A 24 -14.23 -12.31 2.72
CA CYS A 24 -13.17 -11.76 3.57
C CYS A 24 -11.87 -11.39 2.83
N LYS A 25 -11.85 -11.33 1.49
CA LYS A 25 -10.67 -10.83 0.76
C LYS A 25 -10.67 -9.30 0.75
N ASN A 26 -9.70 -8.70 1.42
CA ASN A 26 -9.47 -7.28 1.30
C ASN A 26 -9.00 -6.95 -0.13
N LYS A 27 -9.79 -6.15 -0.86
CA LYS A 27 -9.54 -5.74 -2.25
C LYS A 27 -9.10 -4.28 -2.38
N ASN A 28 -8.82 -3.62 -1.26
CA ASN A 28 -8.32 -2.25 -1.31
C ASN A 28 -6.97 -2.21 -2.03
N PRO A 29 -6.69 -1.16 -2.82
CA PRO A 29 -5.38 -1.00 -3.42
C PRO A 29 -4.30 -0.83 -2.35
N SER A 30 -3.09 -1.26 -2.66
CA SER A 30 -1.92 -0.99 -1.82
C SER A 30 -1.40 0.41 -2.12
N VAL A 31 -1.32 1.25 -1.12
CA VAL A 31 -1.01 2.68 -1.25
C VAL A 31 0.14 3.07 -0.35
N VAL A 32 1.04 3.89 -0.87
CA VAL A 32 2.06 4.61 -0.11
C VAL A 32 1.79 6.11 -0.21
N LYS A 33 1.71 6.77 0.93
CA LYS A 33 1.44 8.20 1.04
C LYS A 33 2.58 8.87 1.79
N ILE A 34 3.28 9.77 1.12
CA ILE A 34 4.46 10.45 1.66
C ILE A 34 4.14 11.93 1.85
N PHE A 35 4.15 12.38 3.09
CA PHE A 35 4.11 13.81 3.41
C PHE A 35 5.52 14.39 3.35
N VAL A 36 5.66 15.56 2.78
CA VAL A 36 6.90 16.34 2.79
C VAL A 36 6.67 17.60 3.61
N ARG A 37 7.53 17.81 4.60
CA ARG A 37 7.50 18.99 5.47
C ARG A 37 8.84 19.70 5.46
N SER A 38 8.80 21.01 5.59
CA SER A 38 10.01 21.80 5.82
C SER A 38 10.61 21.54 7.21
N ALA A 39 11.82 22.02 7.45
CA ALA A 39 12.43 21.94 8.77
C ALA A 39 11.60 22.65 9.86
N SER A 40 10.79 23.65 9.49
CA SER A 40 9.83 24.34 10.38
C SER A 40 8.45 23.67 10.45
N ASN A 41 8.33 22.44 9.93
CA ASN A 41 7.10 21.63 9.96
C ASN A 41 5.95 22.16 9.09
N GLU A 42 6.23 22.96 8.08
CA GLU A 42 5.25 23.41 7.10
C GLU A 42 5.08 22.38 5.96
N LEU A 43 3.89 22.25 5.43
CA LEU A 43 3.61 21.38 4.28
C LEU A 43 4.28 21.93 3.02
N VAL A 44 4.92 21.06 2.24
CA VAL A 44 5.66 21.43 1.03
C VAL A 44 4.93 20.92 -0.20
N ASN A 45 4.44 21.85 -1.02
CA ASN A 45 3.86 21.57 -2.34
C ASN A 45 4.96 21.56 -3.41
N GLY A 46 4.82 20.74 -4.43
CA GLY A 46 5.72 20.74 -5.59
C GLY A 46 7.05 20.03 -5.36
N ALA A 47 7.23 19.32 -4.26
CA ALA A 47 8.41 18.49 -4.05
C ALA A 47 8.31 17.20 -4.86
N LYS A 48 9.40 16.83 -5.51
CA LYS A 48 9.53 15.56 -6.24
C LYS A 48 9.84 14.44 -5.27
N VAL A 49 8.95 13.47 -5.16
CA VAL A 49 9.11 12.29 -4.32
C VAL A 49 9.33 11.06 -5.19
N VAL A 50 10.41 10.34 -4.93
CA VAL A 50 10.74 9.07 -5.61
C VAL A 50 10.73 7.97 -4.58
N ILE A 51 10.04 6.87 -4.86
CA ILE A 51 10.13 5.63 -4.10
C ILE A 51 10.89 4.58 -4.90
N ILE A 52 11.75 3.84 -4.22
CA ILE A 52 12.64 2.85 -4.84
C ILE A 52 12.59 1.58 -4.00
N GLY A 53 12.29 0.44 -4.63
CA GLY A 53 12.31 -0.85 -3.95
C GLY A 53 13.69 -1.15 -3.35
N ASN A 54 13.71 -1.56 -2.08
CA ASN A 54 14.95 -1.85 -1.36
C ASN A 54 15.34 -3.33 -1.50
N PRO A 55 16.37 -3.68 -2.28
CA PRO A 55 16.80 -5.07 -2.45
C PRO A 55 17.49 -5.65 -1.20
N ASN A 56 17.93 -4.80 -0.28
CA ASN A 56 18.62 -5.20 0.94
C ASN A 56 17.68 -5.33 2.15
N SER A 57 16.38 -5.14 1.95
CA SER A 57 15.38 -5.35 3.00
C SER A 57 15.14 -6.84 3.26
N ASN A 58 14.48 -7.16 4.36
CA ASN A 58 14.08 -8.53 4.70
C ASN A 58 12.55 -8.59 4.95
N PRO A 59 11.75 -9.23 4.07
CA PRO A 59 12.17 -9.81 2.77
C PRO A 59 12.66 -8.76 1.78
N PRO A 60 13.51 -9.15 0.81
CA PRO A 60 13.99 -8.22 -0.24
C PRO A 60 12.82 -7.69 -1.07
N THR A 61 12.88 -6.42 -1.43
CA THR A 61 11.91 -5.79 -2.33
C THR A 61 12.50 -5.74 -3.75
N ASN A 62 11.75 -6.24 -4.72
CA ASN A 62 12.16 -6.26 -6.13
C ASN A 62 12.35 -4.83 -6.67
N ASN A 63 13.02 -4.72 -7.81
CA ASN A 63 13.19 -3.44 -8.49
C ASN A 63 11.84 -2.79 -8.77
N TYR A 64 11.68 -1.60 -8.24
CA TYR A 64 10.49 -0.76 -8.45
C TYR A 64 10.88 0.69 -8.26
N VAL A 65 10.48 1.55 -9.17
CA VAL A 65 10.69 3.00 -9.06
C VAL A 65 9.43 3.71 -9.51
N ASP A 66 8.97 4.64 -8.71
CA ASP A 66 7.86 5.53 -9.07
C ASP A 66 8.14 6.94 -8.55
N THR A 67 7.60 7.94 -9.25
CA THR A 67 7.83 9.35 -8.97
C THR A 67 6.51 10.12 -8.98
N VAL A 68 6.25 10.86 -7.92
CA VAL A 68 5.07 11.74 -7.78
C VAL A 68 5.50 13.08 -7.20
N ILE A 69 4.86 14.14 -7.63
CA ILE A 69 5.03 15.49 -7.08
C ILE A 69 4.02 15.71 -5.96
N THR A 70 4.45 16.29 -4.84
CA THR A 70 3.53 16.62 -3.74
C THR A 70 2.48 17.64 -4.17
N ASN A 71 1.25 17.43 -3.69
CA ASN A 71 0.10 18.30 -3.93
C ASN A 71 0.04 19.50 -2.94
N ASN A 72 -1.03 20.29 -3.03
CA ASN A 72 -1.26 21.42 -2.13
C ASN A 72 -1.41 21.04 -0.65
N SER A 73 -1.73 19.78 -0.37
CA SER A 73 -1.78 19.23 0.99
C SER A 73 -0.44 18.68 1.46
N GLY A 74 0.63 18.83 0.67
CA GLY A 74 1.99 18.45 1.01
C GLY A 74 2.26 16.95 0.96
N PHE A 75 1.50 16.15 0.22
CA PHE A 75 1.76 14.73 0.10
C PHE A 75 1.82 14.23 -1.35
N ALA A 76 2.58 13.17 -1.56
CA ALA A 76 2.61 12.36 -2.76
C ALA A 76 1.88 11.04 -2.50
N TYR A 77 1.00 10.66 -3.41
CA TYR A 77 0.21 9.44 -3.37
C TYR A 77 0.72 8.45 -4.42
N PHE A 78 1.09 7.25 -3.97
CA PHE A 78 1.57 6.17 -4.84
C PHE A 78 0.62 4.98 -4.77
N ASN A 79 0.08 4.55 -5.90
CA ASN A 79 -0.56 3.25 -5.99
C ASN A 79 0.52 2.20 -6.28
N VAL A 80 0.87 1.41 -5.28
CA VAL A 80 1.88 0.35 -5.39
C VAL A 80 1.28 -1.04 -5.58
N GLN A 81 -0.02 -1.14 -5.86
CA GLN A 81 -0.66 -2.41 -6.17
C GLN A 81 0.00 -3.11 -7.37
N PRO A 82 0.41 -2.41 -8.46
CA PRO A 82 1.13 -3.06 -9.56
C PRO A 82 2.41 -3.78 -9.13
N TYR A 83 3.13 -3.26 -8.14
CA TYR A 83 4.28 -3.96 -7.56
C TYR A 83 3.89 -5.33 -7.00
N TYR A 84 2.82 -5.38 -6.18
CA TYR A 84 2.36 -6.63 -5.57
C TYR A 84 1.78 -7.61 -6.59
N ASP A 85 1.12 -7.12 -7.61
CA ASP A 85 0.58 -7.95 -8.71
C ASP A 85 1.72 -8.65 -9.47
N ASP A 86 2.83 -7.95 -9.71
CA ASP A 86 4.02 -8.52 -10.36
C ASP A 86 4.83 -9.43 -9.43
N ALA A 87 4.91 -9.09 -8.14
CA ALA A 87 5.70 -9.83 -7.16
C ALA A 87 5.06 -11.18 -6.76
N GLY A 88 3.75 -11.34 -6.97
CA GLY A 88 2.99 -12.56 -6.67
C GLY A 88 2.37 -12.58 -5.28
N GLU A 89 1.43 -13.52 -5.07
CA GLU A 89 0.59 -13.59 -3.87
C GLU A 89 1.37 -13.82 -2.56
N ASP A 90 2.55 -14.42 -2.62
CA ASP A 90 3.42 -14.66 -1.46
C ASP A 90 4.10 -13.38 -0.95
N ASN A 91 4.14 -12.34 -1.76
CA ASN A 91 4.73 -11.05 -1.40
C ASN A 91 3.66 -10.14 -0.81
N THR A 92 3.62 -10.04 0.51
CA THR A 92 2.64 -9.25 1.26
C THR A 92 3.22 -7.98 1.89
N VAL A 93 4.55 -7.83 1.85
CA VAL A 93 5.30 -6.71 2.43
C VAL A 93 6.35 -6.23 1.46
N ALA A 94 6.51 -4.92 1.34
CA ALA A 94 7.57 -4.28 0.57
C ALA A 94 8.18 -3.13 1.35
N TYR A 95 9.46 -2.86 1.10
CA TYR A 95 10.21 -1.77 1.70
C TYR A 95 10.71 -0.85 0.59
N PHE A 96 10.40 0.42 0.69
CA PHE A 96 10.82 1.42 -0.27
C PHE A 96 11.73 2.46 0.39
N ASN A 97 12.84 2.75 -0.26
CA ASN A 97 13.62 3.95 0.03
C ASN A 97 12.93 5.15 -0.58
N ILE A 98 12.94 6.27 0.11
CA ILE A 98 12.31 7.52 -0.30
C ILE A 98 13.41 8.54 -0.58
N VAL A 99 13.31 9.22 -1.72
CA VAL A 99 14.13 10.39 -2.05
C VAL A 99 13.22 11.55 -2.36
N VAL A 100 13.38 12.64 -1.64
CA VAL A 100 12.63 13.88 -1.84
C VAL A 100 13.57 14.96 -2.36
N LYS A 101 13.19 15.61 -3.46
CA LYS A 101 13.96 16.71 -4.07
C LYS A 101 13.08 17.94 -4.28
N THR A 102 13.60 19.07 -3.88
CA THR A 102 13.12 20.40 -4.29
C THR A 102 14.20 21.09 -5.15
N ALA A 103 13.97 22.33 -5.56
CA ALA A 103 14.97 23.09 -6.34
C ALA A 103 16.32 23.22 -5.61
N THR A 104 16.33 23.23 -4.27
CA THR A 104 17.51 23.53 -3.45
C THR A 104 17.86 22.47 -2.42
N LYS A 105 16.97 21.52 -2.13
CA LYS A 105 17.11 20.58 -1.01
C LYS A 105 16.85 19.16 -1.43
N THR A 106 17.50 18.21 -0.76
CA THR A 106 17.27 16.77 -0.89
C THR A 106 17.12 16.17 0.50
N ALA A 107 16.16 15.27 0.65
CA ALA A 107 15.94 14.51 1.88
C ALA A 107 15.71 13.04 1.56
N TYR A 108 15.92 12.18 2.54
CA TYR A 108 15.80 10.72 2.41
C TYR A 108 14.93 10.16 3.53
N GLY A 109 14.31 9.04 3.24
CA GLY A 109 13.53 8.27 4.19
C GLY A 109 13.32 6.85 3.70
N ASP A 110 12.55 6.10 4.45
CA ASP A 110 12.13 4.76 4.10
C ASP A 110 10.71 4.50 4.58
N ILE A 111 10.04 3.53 3.97
CA ILE A 111 8.68 3.13 4.35
C ILE A 111 8.47 1.64 4.13
N ARG A 112 7.77 1.03 5.07
CA ARG A 112 7.26 -0.33 4.96
C ARG A 112 5.82 -0.30 4.48
N SER A 113 5.55 -0.96 3.36
CA SER A 113 4.21 -1.16 2.80
C SER A 113 3.71 -2.57 3.08
N ARG A 114 2.40 -2.71 3.22
CA ARG A 114 1.71 -4.01 3.24
C ARG A 114 0.65 -4.03 2.15
N VAL A 115 0.49 -5.19 1.52
CA VAL A 115 -0.53 -5.39 0.49
C VAL A 115 -1.92 -5.02 1.00
N HIS A 116 -2.71 -4.36 0.16
CA HIS A 116 -4.09 -3.92 0.45
C HIS A 116 -4.23 -2.97 1.64
N THR A 117 -3.18 -2.25 1.98
CA THR A 117 -3.21 -1.22 3.04
C THR A 117 -2.63 0.10 2.54
N THR A 118 -2.87 1.17 3.30
CA THR A 118 -2.23 2.47 3.11
C THR A 118 -1.11 2.64 4.12
N ALA A 119 0.12 2.75 3.64
CA ALA A 119 1.26 3.12 4.45
C ALA A 119 1.50 4.64 4.36
N VAL A 120 1.84 5.27 5.47
CA VAL A 120 2.06 6.71 5.56
C VAL A 120 3.41 7.00 6.20
N GLU A 121 4.18 7.90 5.61
CA GLU A 121 5.44 8.38 6.16
C GLU A 121 5.56 9.90 5.96
N THR A 122 6.33 10.56 6.80
CA THR A 122 6.66 11.97 6.68
C THR A 122 8.18 12.13 6.52
N VAL A 123 8.59 12.87 5.52
CA VAL A 123 9.99 13.21 5.27
C VAL A 123 10.17 14.71 5.48
N PHE A 124 11.14 15.07 6.32
CA PHE A 124 11.47 16.48 6.61
C PHE A 124 12.65 16.92 5.75
N LEU A 125 12.49 18.06 5.09
CA LEU A 125 13.57 18.71 4.38
C LEU A 125 14.56 19.31 5.38
N PRO A 126 15.86 19.31 5.09
CA PRO A 126 16.85 19.97 5.93
C PRO A 126 16.70 21.49 5.92
N ASN A 127 17.33 22.17 6.88
CA ASN A 127 17.43 23.64 6.93
C ASN A 127 18.20 24.21 5.74
#